data_63a3f2180bd1fbdc59cc6bba1d3d7282
#
_entry.id   63a3f2180bd1fbdc59cc6bba1d3d7282
#
_cell.length_a   1.000
_cell.length_b   1.000
_cell.length_c   1.000
_cell.angle_alpha   90.00
_cell.angle_beta   90.00
_cell.angle_gamma   90.00
#
_symmetry.space_group_name_H-M   'P 1'
#
loop_
_entity.id
_entity.type
_entity.pdbx_description
1 polymer ?
#
loop_
_entity_poly.entity_id
_entity_poly.type
_entity_poly.pdbx_seq_one_letter_code
_entity_poly.pdbx_strand_id
1 'polypeptide(L)'
;MSSSPRIVLVTGGSRGLGRNAALALAADGADIVITYRSQADAARQVVAQIEALGRRATALPLDVADSGSFPAFADQLRDTLQGWGATQLQGLLNNAGEGLYVSIAETTHEQFDHAVAVHLKGPYFLTQALLPLIADGGRILNVSSGLARFSLPGSSAYAMMKGGIEVFTRYLAKELGPRGISANTLAPGAIATDFGGGRVRDDEHVNGMVASITALGRAGQPDDIGPVAAALLSPSTAWINAQRVEASGGMFV
;
A
#
# COMPACT_ATOMS: atom_id res chain seq x y z
N MET A 1 -6.60 6.63 30.92
CA MET A 1 -5.82 5.50 30.38
C MET A 1 -5.09 6.01 29.14
N SER A 2 -3.76 6.07 29.18
CA SER A 2 -2.98 6.47 28.00
C SER A 2 -3.16 5.38 26.94
N SER A 3 -3.90 5.67 25.87
CA SER A 3 -3.98 4.75 24.74
C SER A 3 -2.58 4.60 24.15
N SER A 4 -2.12 3.38 23.95
CA SER A 4 -0.89 3.13 23.23
C SER A 4 -0.88 3.88 21.89
N PRO A 5 0.24 4.49 21.49
CA PRO A 5 0.28 5.25 20.25
C PRO A 5 -0.07 4.33 19.06
N ARG A 6 -0.94 4.79 18.19
CA ARG A 6 -1.24 4.09 16.94
C ARG A 6 -0.08 4.28 15.96
N ILE A 7 0.63 3.22 15.65
CA ILE A 7 1.77 3.25 14.74
C ILE A 7 1.43 2.43 13.50
N VAL A 8 1.64 3.02 12.31
CA VAL A 8 1.36 2.38 11.03
C VAL A 8 2.62 2.34 10.17
N LEU A 9 2.94 1.17 9.63
CA LEU A 9 3.97 0.99 8.61
C LEU A 9 3.35 1.10 7.21
N VAL A 10 3.92 1.96 6.36
CA VAL A 10 3.50 2.16 4.96
C VAL A 10 4.68 1.83 4.04
N THR A 11 4.57 0.74 3.26
CA THR A 11 5.61 0.42 2.30
C THR A 11 5.52 1.31 1.05
N GLY A 12 6.68 1.78 0.53
CA GLY A 12 6.71 2.68 -0.61
C GLY A 12 6.09 4.05 -0.32
N GLY A 13 6.33 4.59 0.88
CA GLY A 13 5.70 5.81 1.38
C GLY A 13 6.34 7.13 0.91
N SER A 14 7.39 7.09 0.10
CA SER A 14 8.13 8.30 -0.30
C SER A 14 7.43 9.14 -1.38
N ARG A 15 6.47 8.58 -2.12
CA ARG A 15 5.73 9.26 -3.20
C ARG A 15 4.36 8.63 -3.47
N GLY A 16 3.61 9.24 -4.39
CA GLY A 16 2.35 8.69 -4.92
C GLY A 16 1.32 8.36 -3.84
N LEU A 17 0.68 7.21 -3.98
CA LEU A 17 -0.38 6.76 -3.06
C LEU A 17 0.15 6.50 -1.66
N GLY A 18 1.37 5.93 -1.54
CA GLY A 18 1.97 5.65 -0.24
C GLY A 18 2.23 6.91 0.58
N ARG A 19 2.77 7.97 -0.06
CA ARG A 19 2.94 9.29 0.58
C ARG A 19 1.59 9.85 1.02
N ASN A 20 0.60 9.84 0.14
CA ASN A 20 -0.71 10.41 0.45
C ASN A 20 -1.41 9.65 1.58
N ALA A 21 -1.35 8.31 1.56
CA ALA A 21 -1.88 7.48 2.65
C ALA A 21 -1.14 7.73 3.99
N ALA A 22 0.19 7.90 3.96
CA ALA A 22 0.97 8.20 5.15
C ALA A 22 0.56 9.55 5.78
N LEU A 23 0.36 10.58 4.94
CA LEU A 23 -0.11 11.90 5.40
C LEU A 23 -1.54 11.84 5.94
N ALA A 24 -2.45 11.13 5.26
CA ALA A 24 -3.83 10.96 5.73
C ALA A 24 -3.91 10.21 7.06
N LEU A 25 -3.10 9.16 7.23
CA LEU A 25 -2.97 8.41 8.49
C LEU A 25 -2.41 9.29 9.62
N ALA A 26 -1.42 10.12 9.31
CA ALA A 26 -0.85 11.06 10.29
C ALA A 26 -1.88 12.12 10.72
N ALA A 27 -2.64 12.67 9.78
CA ALA A 27 -3.73 13.60 10.07
C ALA A 27 -4.83 12.96 10.94
N ASP A 28 -5.04 11.62 10.79
CA ASP A 28 -5.94 10.81 11.64
C ASP A 28 -5.27 10.34 12.95
N GLY A 29 -4.13 10.93 13.33
CA GLY A 29 -3.48 10.76 14.63
C GLY A 29 -2.53 9.56 14.74
N ALA A 30 -2.14 8.91 13.66
CA ALA A 30 -1.15 7.84 13.68
C ALA A 30 0.30 8.37 13.63
N ASP A 31 1.21 7.70 14.32
CA ASP A 31 2.65 7.82 14.08
C ASP A 31 3.02 6.89 12.91
N ILE A 32 3.97 7.29 12.07
CA ILE A 32 4.16 6.64 10.78
C ILE A 32 5.60 6.17 10.59
N VAL A 33 5.76 4.92 10.22
CA VAL A 33 6.99 4.42 9.59
C VAL A 33 6.73 4.28 8.11
N ILE A 34 7.50 4.95 7.25
CA ILE A 34 7.45 4.73 5.82
C ILE A 34 8.66 3.94 5.35
N THR A 35 8.52 3.19 4.25
CA THR A 35 9.70 2.64 3.58
C THR A 35 9.92 3.27 2.21
N TYR A 36 11.17 3.23 1.75
CA TYR A 36 11.58 3.66 0.43
C TYR A 36 12.67 2.73 -0.12
N ARG A 37 12.77 2.60 -1.46
CA ARG A 37 13.83 1.82 -2.11
C ARG A 37 15.06 2.70 -2.41
N SER A 38 14.89 3.79 -3.14
CA SER A 38 15.99 4.64 -3.62
C SER A 38 15.79 6.14 -3.38
N GLN A 39 14.56 6.59 -3.09
CA GLN A 39 14.20 8.00 -2.98
C GLN A 39 14.33 8.53 -1.54
N ALA A 40 15.54 8.51 -0.98
CA ALA A 40 15.77 8.90 0.42
C ALA A 40 15.38 10.36 0.71
N ASP A 41 15.67 11.30 -0.22
CA ASP A 41 15.32 12.71 -0.04
C ASP A 41 13.81 12.93 -0.03
N ALA A 42 13.09 12.29 -0.95
CA ALA A 42 11.63 12.35 -0.97
C ALA A 42 11.03 11.73 0.32
N ALA A 43 11.62 10.63 0.81
CA ALA A 43 11.19 10.02 2.07
C ALA A 43 11.40 10.96 3.26
N ARG A 44 12.55 11.67 3.35
CA ARG A 44 12.80 12.69 4.38
C ARG A 44 11.80 13.84 4.33
N GLN A 45 11.41 14.28 3.12
CA GLN A 45 10.38 15.31 2.97
C GLN A 45 9.02 14.86 3.49
N VAL A 46 8.63 13.60 3.27
CA VAL A 46 7.39 13.03 3.82
C VAL A 46 7.44 12.96 5.35
N VAL A 47 8.57 12.53 5.92
CA VAL A 47 8.79 12.53 7.38
C VAL A 47 8.57 13.93 7.95
N ALA A 48 9.24 14.95 7.39
CA ALA A 48 9.09 16.34 7.85
C ALA A 48 7.63 16.85 7.75
N GLN A 49 6.89 16.45 6.71
CA GLN A 49 5.48 16.80 6.57
C GLN A 49 4.60 16.16 7.66
N ILE A 50 4.89 14.89 8.01
CA ILE A 50 4.17 14.19 9.09
C ILE A 50 4.51 14.80 10.45
N GLU A 51 5.77 15.15 10.67
CA GLU A 51 6.20 15.83 11.90
C GLU A 51 5.55 17.21 12.06
N ALA A 52 5.36 17.93 10.96
CA ALA A 52 4.62 19.20 10.95
C ALA A 52 3.13 19.03 11.33
N LEU A 53 2.55 17.83 11.19
CA LEU A 53 1.23 17.47 11.70
C LEU A 53 1.24 17.09 13.21
N GLY A 54 2.40 17.19 13.87
CA GLY A 54 2.56 16.85 15.28
C GLY A 54 2.63 15.33 15.54
N ARG A 55 2.96 14.53 14.51
CA ARG A 55 3.11 13.08 14.64
C ARG A 55 4.56 12.65 14.48
N ARG A 56 4.93 11.53 15.11
CA ARG A 56 6.27 10.97 14.92
C ARG A 56 6.33 10.27 13.56
N ALA A 57 7.45 10.41 12.88
CA ALA A 57 7.69 9.70 11.64
C ALA A 57 9.14 9.27 11.50
N THR A 58 9.37 8.22 10.74
CA THR A 58 10.70 7.82 10.27
C THR A 58 10.60 7.14 8.91
N ALA A 59 11.71 7.13 8.19
CA ALA A 59 11.83 6.47 6.90
C ALA A 59 12.94 5.42 6.94
N LEU A 60 12.61 4.18 6.60
CA LEU A 60 13.53 3.05 6.58
C LEU A 60 13.74 2.56 5.13
N PRO A 61 14.98 2.22 4.73
CA PRO A 61 15.23 1.63 3.41
C PRO A 61 14.64 0.21 3.36
N LEU A 62 13.96 -0.13 2.27
CA LEU A 62 13.45 -1.47 2.00
C LEU A 62 13.20 -1.65 0.51
N ASP A 63 13.80 -2.68 -0.10
CA ASP A 63 13.37 -3.22 -1.39
C ASP A 63 12.44 -4.40 -1.14
N VAL A 64 11.16 -4.26 -1.49
CA VAL A 64 10.18 -5.33 -1.30
C VAL A 64 10.38 -6.51 -2.26
N ALA A 65 11.22 -6.39 -3.28
CA ALA A 65 11.61 -7.49 -4.14
C ALA A 65 12.66 -8.40 -3.50
N ASP A 66 13.42 -7.91 -2.52
CA ASP A 66 14.46 -8.66 -1.80
C ASP A 66 13.92 -9.22 -0.48
N SER A 67 13.26 -10.38 -0.57
CA SER A 67 12.71 -11.05 0.62
C SER A 67 13.79 -11.55 1.60
N GLY A 68 15.04 -11.67 1.17
CA GLY A 68 16.16 -12.03 2.05
C GLY A 68 16.50 -10.95 3.07
N SER A 69 16.18 -9.69 2.79
CA SER A 69 16.42 -8.56 3.70
C SER A 69 15.38 -8.41 4.81
N PHE A 70 14.23 -9.08 4.74
CA PHE A 70 13.11 -8.85 5.66
C PHE A 70 13.37 -9.16 7.13
N PRO A 71 14.15 -10.20 7.50
CA PRO A 71 14.51 -10.41 8.91
C PRO A 71 15.27 -9.22 9.50
N ALA A 72 16.28 -8.71 8.80
CA ALA A 72 17.05 -7.54 9.24
C ALA A 72 16.19 -6.27 9.30
N PHE A 73 15.27 -6.11 8.35
CA PHE A 73 14.30 -5.01 8.37
C PHE A 73 13.35 -5.11 9.58
N ALA A 74 12.88 -6.31 9.92
CA ALA A 74 12.03 -6.52 11.11
C ALA A 74 12.76 -6.16 12.40
N ASP A 75 14.06 -6.46 12.50
CA ASP A 75 14.89 -6.05 13.64
C ASP A 75 15.04 -4.52 13.71
N GLN A 76 15.36 -3.87 12.58
CA GLN A 76 15.43 -2.40 12.50
C GLN A 76 14.10 -1.71 12.87
N LEU A 77 12.98 -2.30 12.43
CA LEU A 77 11.66 -1.80 12.80
C LEU A 77 11.40 -1.97 14.30
N ARG A 78 11.79 -3.10 14.89
CA ARG A 78 11.67 -3.34 16.34
C ARG A 78 12.43 -2.28 17.13
N ASP A 79 13.67 -1.98 16.75
CA ASP A 79 14.49 -0.95 17.40
C ASP A 79 13.83 0.45 17.27
N THR A 80 13.25 0.75 16.11
CA THR A 80 12.50 1.98 15.88
C THR A 80 11.30 2.08 16.83
N LEU A 81 10.51 1.01 16.94
CA LEU A 81 9.35 0.96 17.83
C LEU A 81 9.76 1.13 19.28
N GLN A 82 10.84 0.45 19.71
CA GLN A 82 11.39 0.57 21.07
C GLN A 82 11.85 2.01 21.37
N GLY A 83 12.51 2.67 20.41
CA GLY A 83 12.89 4.08 20.50
C GLY A 83 11.68 5.03 20.66
N TRP A 84 10.51 4.60 20.21
CA TRP A 84 9.24 5.33 20.39
C TRP A 84 8.47 4.89 21.64
N GLY A 85 9.01 4.01 22.47
CA GLY A 85 8.33 3.46 23.65
C GLY A 85 7.18 2.51 23.30
N ALA A 86 7.25 1.86 22.15
CA ALA A 86 6.27 0.90 21.66
C ALA A 86 6.93 -0.44 21.34
N THR A 87 6.15 -1.50 21.21
CA THR A 87 6.63 -2.83 20.87
C THR A 87 5.95 -3.39 19.61
N GLN A 88 4.86 -2.77 19.17
CA GLN A 88 4.02 -3.30 18.10
C GLN A 88 3.45 -2.18 17.21
N LEU A 89 3.15 -2.57 15.97
CA LEU A 89 2.38 -1.80 14.99
C LEU A 89 0.89 -2.06 15.18
N GLN A 90 0.06 -1.04 14.95
CA GLN A 90 -1.39 -1.18 14.85
C GLN A 90 -1.86 -1.29 13.40
N GLY A 91 -0.99 -0.97 12.43
CA GLY A 91 -1.33 -1.08 11.01
C GLY A 91 -0.15 -1.39 10.11
N LEU A 92 -0.41 -2.16 9.05
CA LEU A 92 0.51 -2.42 7.95
C LEU A 92 -0.21 -2.10 6.63
N LEU A 93 0.35 -1.17 5.85
CA LEU A 93 -0.07 -0.89 4.48
C LEU A 93 0.97 -1.42 3.50
N ASN A 94 0.68 -2.53 2.85
CA ASN A 94 1.46 -3.06 1.73
C ASN A 94 1.08 -2.29 0.45
N ASN A 95 1.75 -1.16 0.22
CA ASN A 95 1.50 -0.28 -0.92
C ASN A 95 2.63 -0.31 -1.96
N ALA A 96 3.86 -0.61 -1.56
CA ALA A 96 4.99 -0.61 -2.50
C ALA A 96 4.69 -1.45 -3.76
N GLY A 97 5.02 -0.89 -4.92
CA GLY A 97 4.78 -1.55 -6.19
C GLY A 97 5.15 -0.67 -7.37
N GLU A 98 5.16 -1.27 -8.53
CA GLU A 98 5.43 -0.63 -9.82
C GLU A 98 4.52 -1.20 -10.91
N GLY A 99 4.30 -0.45 -11.98
CA GLY A 99 3.48 -0.90 -13.12
C GLY A 99 4.30 -1.74 -14.08
N LEU A 100 3.67 -2.77 -14.65
CA LEU A 100 4.19 -3.51 -15.80
C LEU A 100 3.15 -3.44 -16.91
N TYR A 101 3.53 -2.78 -18.01
CA TYR A 101 2.67 -2.54 -19.17
C TYR A 101 3.32 -3.11 -20.42
N VAL A 102 3.18 -4.43 -20.59
CA VAL A 102 3.75 -5.20 -21.71
C VAL A 102 2.72 -6.23 -22.17
N SER A 103 2.61 -6.47 -23.47
CA SER A 103 1.70 -7.47 -24.03
C SER A 103 2.07 -8.89 -23.56
N ILE A 104 1.11 -9.82 -23.60
CA ILE A 104 1.37 -11.24 -23.26
C ILE A 104 2.49 -11.80 -24.13
N ALA A 105 2.51 -11.44 -25.43
CA ALA A 105 3.50 -11.96 -26.38
C ALA A 105 4.92 -11.44 -26.13
N GLU A 106 5.08 -10.30 -25.48
CA GLU A 106 6.36 -9.61 -25.31
C GLU A 106 6.87 -9.64 -23.85
N THR A 107 6.04 -10.10 -22.91
CA THR A 107 6.45 -10.20 -21.51
C THR A 107 7.59 -11.20 -21.35
N THR A 108 8.74 -10.74 -20.86
CA THR A 108 9.88 -11.63 -20.61
C THR A 108 9.75 -12.35 -19.26
N HIS A 109 10.49 -13.45 -19.10
CA HIS A 109 10.55 -14.17 -17.82
C HIS A 109 11.03 -13.27 -16.70
N GLU A 110 12.06 -12.44 -16.95
CA GLU A 110 12.64 -11.53 -15.94
C GLU A 110 11.62 -10.47 -15.47
N GLN A 111 10.82 -9.93 -16.40
CA GLN A 111 9.75 -8.97 -16.08
C GLN A 111 8.66 -9.64 -15.24
N PHE A 112 8.28 -10.87 -15.61
CA PHE A 112 7.27 -11.62 -14.89
C PHE A 112 7.76 -11.99 -13.49
N ASP A 113 8.98 -12.52 -13.36
CA ASP A 113 9.59 -12.92 -12.08
C ASP A 113 9.77 -11.71 -11.16
N HIS A 114 10.15 -10.54 -11.71
CA HIS A 114 10.23 -9.30 -10.97
C HIS A 114 8.85 -8.85 -10.46
N ALA A 115 7.80 -8.94 -11.30
CA ALA A 115 6.44 -8.64 -10.87
C ALA A 115 5.97 -9.57 -9.73
N VAL A 116 6.30 -10.87 -9.81
CA VAL A 116 6.06 -11.84 -8.72
C VAL A 116 6.80 -11.43 -7.45
N ALA A 117 8.08 -11.06 -7.57
CA ALA A 117 8.90 -10.65 -6.43
C ALA A 117 8.30 -9.43 -5.72
N VAL A 118 7.97 -8.38 -6.48
CA VAL A 118 7.46 -7.12 -5.93
C VAL A 118 6.05 -7.24 -5.37
N HIS A 119 5.13 -7.89 -6.12
CA HIS A 119 3.70 -7.81 -5.83
C HIS A 119 3.10 -9.00 -5.09
N LEU A 120 3.80 -10.15 -5.05
CA LEU A 120 3.35 -11.34 -4.34
C LEU A 120 4.32 -11.76 -3.25
N LYS A 121 5.57 -12.08 -3.59
CA LYS A 121 6.56 -12.53 -2.60
C LYS A 121 6.84 -11.44 -1.57
N GLY A 122 7.00 -10.20 -2.01
CA GLY A 122 7.23 -9.06 -1.15
C GLY A 122 6.18 -8.92 -0.06
N PRO A 123 4.91 -8.64 -0.38
CA PRO A 123 3.86 -8.51 0.62
C PRO A 123 3.65 -9.77 1.47
N TYR A 124 3.78 -10.96 0.89
CA TYR A 124 3.61 -12.21 1.62
C TYR A 124 4.67 -12.39 2.70
N PHE A 125 5.95 -12.41 2.31
CA PHE A 125 7.05 -12.68 3.24
C PHE A 125 7.35 -11.49 4.16
N LEU A 126 7.14 -10.26 3.71
CA LEU A 126 7.23 -9.09 4.60
C LEU A 126 6.17 -9.16 5.69
N THR A 127 4.91 -9.44 5.33
CA THR A 127 3.85 -9.61 6.33
C THR A 127 4.21 -10.74 7.29
N GLN A 128 4.69 -11.90 6.80
CA GLN A 128 5.12 -13.03 7.64
C GLN A 128 6.21 -12.60 8.63
N ALA A 129 7.26 -11.91 8.18
CA ALA A 129 8.35 -11.44 9.05
C ALA A 129 7.87 -10.43 10.10
N LEU A 130 6.84 -9.65 9.78
CA LEU A 130 6.30 -8.61 10.66
C LEU A 130 5.17 -9.09 11.58
N LEU A 131 4.61 -10.31 11.40
CA LEU A 131 3.52 -10.82 12.23
C LEU A 131 3.76 -10.72 13.74
N PRO A 132 4.99 -10.97 14.26
CA PRO A 132 5.27 -10.81 15.69
C PRO A 132 5.21 -9.34 16.16
N LEU A 133 5.38 -8.38 15.24
CA LEU A 133 5.37 -6.95 15.53
C LEU A 133 3.99 -6.30 15.29
N ILE A 134 3.02 -7.02 14.73
CA ILE A 134 1.65 -6.52 14.55
C ILE A 134 0.85 -6.83 15.82
N ALA A 135 0.23 -5.82 16.39
CA ALA A 135 -0.59 -5.95 17.60
C ALA A 135 -1.85 -6.79 17.33
N ASP A 136 -2.33 -7.47 18.36
CA ASP A 136 -3.68 -8.04 18.33
C ASP A 136 -4.71 -6.92 18.16
N GLY A 137 -5.71 -7.17 17.35
CA GLY A 137 -6.64 -6.13 16.92
C GLY A 137 -6.07 -5.18 15.86
N GLY A 138 -4.89 -5.45 15.31
CA GLY A 138 -4.25 -4.66 14.25
C GLY A 138 -4.98 -4.73 12.90
N ARG A 139 -4.46 -3.99 11.92
CA ARG A 139 -5.03 -3.87 10.56
C ARG A 139 -3.96 -4.10 9.51
N ILE A 140 -4.28 -4.91 8.51
CA ILE A 140 -3.45 -5.09 7.31
C ILE A 140 -4.25 -4.61 6.11
N LEU A 141 -3.65 -3.74 5.30
CA LEU A 141 -4.24 -3.26 4.06
C LEU A 141 -3.28 -3.53 2.91
N ASN A 142 -3.74 -4.30 1.93
CA ASN A 142 -2.98 -4.59 0.72
C ASN A 142 -3.51 -3.75 -0.44
N VAL A 143 -2.62 -3.09 -1.20
CA VAL A 143 -3.03 -2.34 -2.39
C VAL A 143 -3.09 -3.26 -3.60
N SER A 144 -4.31 -3.45 -4.13
CA SER A 144 -4.60 -4.11 -5.40
C SER A 144 -4.72 -3.09 -6.54
N SER A 145 -5.60 -3.35 -7.48
CA SER A 145 -5.91 -2.49 -8.63
C SER A 145 -7.30 -2.83 -9.18
N GLY A 146 -7.95 -1.87 -9.81
CA GLY A 146 -9.12 -2.11 -10.65
C GLY A 146 -8.86 -3.16 -11.73
N LEU A 147 -7.62 -3.28 -12.22
CA LEU A 147 -7.20 -4.27 -13.24
C LEU A 147 -7.35 -5.74 -12.81
N ALA A 148 -7.53 -6.02 -11.52
CA ALA A 148 -7.91 -7.36 -11.06
C ALA A 148 -9.38 -7.71 -11.36
N ARG A 149 -10.24 -6.72 -11.68
CA ARG A 149 -11.67 -6.88 -12.00
C ARG A 149 -11.96 -6.69 -13.48
N PHE A 150 -11.35 -5.69 -14.11
CA PHE A 150 -11.51 -5.41 -15.54
C PHE A 150 -10.16 -5.52 -16.26
N SER A 151 -10.21 -5.72 -17.58
CA SER A 151 -9.00 -6.00 -18.36
C SER A 151 -8.67 -4.84 -19.30
N LEU A 152 -7.41 -4.40 -19.26
CA LEU A 152 -6.83 -3.52 -20.25
C LEU A 152 -5.64 -4.23 -20.92
N PRO A 153 -5.52 -4.18 -22.26
CA PRO A 153 -4.39 -4.78 -22.96
C PRO A 153 -3.04 -4.31 -22.40
N GLY A 154 -2.07 -5.21 -22.37
CA GLY A 154 -0.73 -4.92 -21.86
C GLY A 154 -0.57 -4.97 -20.34
N SER A 155 -1.61 -5.33 -19.59
CA SER A 155 -1.56 -5.30 -18.11
C SER A 155 -1.69 -6.69 -17.45
N SER A 156 -1.69 -7.77 -18.23
CA SER A 156 -2.06 -9.12 -17.75
C SER A 156 -1.18 -9.61 -16.60
N ALA A 157 0.14 -9.53 -16.72
CA ALA A 157 1.05 -9.98 -15.67
C ALA A 157 0.85 -9.19 -14.38
N TYR A 158 0.78 -7.86 -14.45
CA TYR A 158 0.48 -7.02 -13.29
C TYR A 158 -0.89 -7.34 -12.67
N ALA A 159 -1.92 -7.48 -13.50
CA ALA A 159 -3.28 -7.80 -13.05
C ALA A 159 -3.36 -9.17 -12.33
N MET A 160 -2.63 -10.19 -12.83
CA MET A 160 -2.51 -11.48 -12.16
C MET A 160 -1.92 -11.34 -10.75
N MET A 161 -0.87 -10.51 -10.58
CA MET A 161 -0.28 -10.26 -9.26
C MET A 161 -1.31 -9.58 -8.34
N LYS A 162 -2.08 -8.62 -8.86
CA LYS A 162 -3.11 -7.92 -8.08
C LYS A 162 -4.31 -8.83 -7.74
N GLY A 163 -4.66 -9.76 -8.60
CA GLY A 163 -5.60 -10.83 -8.26
C GLY A 163 -5.08 -11.76 -7.15
N GLY A 164 -3.79 -12.13 -7.23
CA GLY A 164 -3.12 -12.95 -6.22
C GLY A 164 -3.10 -12.30 -4.84
N ILE A 165 -2.84 -10.98 -4.78
CA ILE A 165 -2.84 -10.23 -3.50
C ILE A 165 -4.25 -10.18 -2.87
N GLU A 166 -5.32 -10.15 -3.67
CA GLU A 166 -6.70 -10.22 -3.17
C GLU A 166 -7.01 -11.59 -2.56
N VAL A 167 -6.48 -12.67 -3.15
CA VAL A 167 -6.55 -14.01 -2.55
C VAL A 167 -5.79 -14.05 -1.23
N PHE A 168 -4.54 -13.60 -1.21
CA PHE A 168 -3.70 -13.56 -0.01
C PHE A 168 -4.40 -12.79 1.13
N THR A 169 -5.03 -11.66 0.83
CA THR A 169 -5.77 -10.86 1.82
C THR A 169 -6.87 -11.66 2.51
N ARG A 170 -7.63 -12.48 1.77
CA ARG A 170 -8.67 -13.34 2.37
C ARG A 170 -8.09 -14.40 3.29
N TYR A 171 -6.93 -14.97 2.95
CA TYR A 171 -6.23 -15.92 3.83
C TYR A 171 -5.70 -15.25 5.08
N LEU A 172 -5.09 -14.06 4.96
CA LEU A 172 -4.67 -13.26 6.13
C LEU A 172 -5.84 -13.00 7.08
N ALA A 173 -6.99 -12.57 6.54
CA ALA A 173 -8.18 -12.30 7.33
C ALA A 173 -8.68 -13.55 8.08
N LYS A 174 -8.62 -14.73 7.43
CA LYS A 174 -9.04 -15.99 8.03
C LYS A 174 -8.07 -16.48 9.09
N GLU A 175 -6.77 -16.47 8.79
CA GLU A 175 -5.74 -17.04 9.66
C GLU A 175 -5.45 -16.14 10.86
N LEU A 176 -5.53 -14.81 10.69
CA LEU A 176 -5.23 -13.85 11.75
C LEU A 176 -6.48 -13.40 12.54
N GLY A 177 -7.66 -13.87 12.14
CA GLY A 177 -8.93 -13.62 12.85
C GLY A 177 -8.89 -13.93 14.35
N PRO A 178 -8.30 -15.06 14.81
CA PRO A 178 -8.15 -15.35 16.24
C PRO A 178 -7.36 -14.29 17.04
N ARG A 179 -6.49 -13.51 16.36
CA ARG A 179 -5.77 -12.36 16.94
C ARG A 179 -6.55 -11.04 16.83
N GLY A 180 -7.79 -11.07 16.32
CA GLY A 180 -8.59 -9.87 16.04
C GLY A 180 -8.01 -8.98 14.93
N ILE A 181 -7.02 -9.46 14.16
CA ILE A 181 -6.43 -8.71 13.06
C ILE A 181 -7.35 -8.79 11.85
N SER A 182 -7.75 -7.64 11.30
CA SER A 182 -8.46 -7.59 10.04
C SER A 182 -7.50 -7.33 8.87
N ALA A 183 -7.79 -7.95 7.73
CA ALA A 183 -7.05 -7.74 6.49
C ALA A 183 -8.00 -7.42 5.35
N ASN A 184 -7.74 -6.31 4.65
CA ASN A 184 -8.56 -5.86 3.53
C ASN A 184 -7.69 -5.49 2.32
N THR A 185 -8.33 -5.36 1.19
CA THR A 185 -7.71 -4.91 -0.05
C THR A 185 -8.30 -3.57 -0.46
N LEU A 186 -7.44 -2.60 -0.74
CA LEU A 186 -7.79 -1.35 -1.42
C LEU A 186 -7.43 -1.50 -2.91
N ALA A 187 -8.41 -1.31 -3.79
CA ALA A 187 -8.23 -1.39 -5.25
C ALA A 187 -8.46 -0.02 -5.88
N PRO A 188 -7.42 0.80 -6.06
CA PRO A 188 -7.53 2.07 -6.76
C PRO A 188 -7.88 1.89 -8.23
N GLY A 189 -8.58 2.87 -8.81
CA GLY A 189 -8.68 3.07 -10.24
C GLY A 189 -7.40 3.67 -10.82
N ALA A 190 -7.51 4.37 -11.95
CA ALA A 190 -6.40 5.10 -12.55
C ALA A 190 -6.21 6.45 -11.83
N ILE A 191 -5.07 6.60 -11.16
CA ILE A 191 -4.74 7.75 -10.33
C ILE A 191 -3.57 8.53 -10.93
N ALA A 192 -3.69 9.85 -10.99
CA ALA A 192 -2.69 10.78 -11.52
C ALA A 192 -1.48 10.90 -10.58
N THR A 193 -0.53 9.98 -10.71
CA THR A 193 0.72 9.90 -9.94
C THR A 193 1.90 9.61 -10.87
N ASP A 194 3.10 9.43 -10.30
CA ASP A 194 4.29 8.95 -11.05
C ASP A 194 4.20 7.48 -11.45
N PHE A 195 3.19 6.75 -10.99
CA PHE A 195 3.01 5.33 -11.30
C PHE A 195 2.89 5.11 -12.80
N GLY A 196 3.56 4.07 -13.31
CA GLY A 196 3.54 3.80 -14.74
C GLY A 196 4.17 4.91 -15.60
N GLY A 197 5.15 5.65 -15.07
CA GLY A 197 5.82 6.75 -15.77
C GLY A 197 5.00 8.04 -15.85
N GLY A 198 3.99 8.21 -14.99
CA GLY A 198 3.20 9.44 -14.93
C GLY A 198 2.14 9.60 -16.04
N ARG A 199 1.92 8.57 -16.85
CA ARG A 199 1.04 8.67 -18.05
C ARG A 199 -0.35 9.20 -17.76
N VAL A 200 -0.99 8.79 -16.66
CA VAL A 200 -2.33 9.28 -16.29
C VAL A 200 -2.31 10.75 -15.91
N ARG A 201 -1.20 11.25 -15.36
CA ARG A 201 -1.05 12.65 -14.95
C ARG A 201 -0.64 13.56 -16.11
N ASP A 202 0.32 13.10 -16.94
CA ASP A 202 1.09 13.98 -17.86
C ASP A 202 0.61 13.86 -19.32
N ASP A 203 -0.12 12.80 -19.70
CA ASP A 203 -0.64 12.59 -21.05
C ASP A 203 -2.15 12.91 -21.10
N GLU A 204 -2.51 14.02 -21.75
CA GLU A 204 -3.89 14.49 -21.84
C GLU A 204 -4.82 13.48 -22.51
N HIS A 205 -4.34 12.72 -23.52
CA HIS A 205 -5.12 11.69 -24.19
C HIS A 205 -5.45 10.53 -23.25
N VAL A 206 -4.43 10.05 -22.51
CA VAL A 206 -4.60 8.99 -21.49
C VAL A 206 -5.51 9.47 -20.36
N ASN A 207 -5.32 10.71 -19.89
CA ASN A 207 -6.18 11.31 -18.86
C ASN A 207 -7.63 11.41 -19.32
N GLY A 208 -7.87 11.91 -20.55
CA GLY A 208 -9.21 12.01 -21.15
C GLY A 208 -9.88 10.66 -21.35
N MET A 209 -9.11 9.63 -21.78
CA MET A 209 -9.62 8.26 -21.87
C MET A 209 -10.02 7.72 -20.49
N VAL A 210 -9.19 7.91 -19.47
CA VAL A 210 -9.52 7.50 -18.10
C VAL A 210 -10.77 8.22 -17.60
N ALA A 211 -10.88 9.51 -17.84
CA ALA A 211 -12.06 10.30 -17.46
C ALA A 211 -13.34 9.76 -18.12
N SER A 212 -13.28 9.39 -19.40
CA SER A 212 -14.43 8.89 -20.16
C SER A 212 -14.99 7.56 -19.68
N ILE A 213 -14.15 6.72 -19.04
CA ILE A 213 -14.55 5.41 -18.51
C ILE A 213 -14.76 5.43 -16.98
N THR A 214 -14.69 6.60 -16.36
CA THR A 214 -14.88 6.79 -14.92
C THR A 214 -16.19 7.53 -14.68
N ALA A 215 -17.11 6.98 -13.88
CA ALA A 215 -18.43 7.56 -13.65
C ALA A 215 -18.36 9.00 -13.08
N LEU A 216 -17.34 9.32 -12.26
CA LEU A 216 -17.10 10.66 -11.74
C LEU A 216 -16.45 11.61 -12.78
N GLY A 217 -16.25 11.18 -14.03
CA GLY A 217 -15.83 12.01 -15.17
C GLY A 217 -14.39 12.55 -15.09
N ARG A 218 -13.53 11.97 -14.28
CA ARG A 218 -12.11 12.38 -14.15
C ARG A 218 -11.20 11.23 -13.74
N ALA A 219 -9.92 11.38 -13.99
CA ALA A 219 -8.92 10.54 -13.34
C ALA A 219 -8.90 10.81 -11.82
N GLY A 220 -8.59 9.78 -11.03
CA GLY A 220 -8.42 9.93 -9.59
C GLY A 220 -7.17 10.75 -9.25
N GLN A 221 -7.18 11.38 -8.08
CA GLN A 221 -6.03 12.05 -7.48
C GLN A 221 -5.53 11.27 -6.27
N PRO A 222 -4.26 11.41 -5.84
CA PRO A 222 -3.78 10.77 -4.60
C PRO A 222 -4.68 11.04 -3.41
N ASP A 223 -5.26 12.26 -3.31
CA ASP A 223 -6.14 12.69 -2.23
C ASP A 223 -7.51 11.97 -2.23
N ASP A 224 -7.88 11.31 -3.32
CA ASP A 224 -9.06 10.43 -3.35
C ASP A 224 -8.77 9.07 -2.66
N ILE A 225 -7.49 8.68 -2.51
CA ILE A 225 -7.08 7.34 -2.05
C ILE A 225 -6.59 7.35 -0.60
N GLY A 226 -5.80 8.36 -0.22
CA GLY A 226 -5.24 8.44 1.13
C GLY A 226 -6.28 8.36 2.24
N PRO A 227 -7.37 9.13 2.20
CA PRO A 227 -8.44 9.06 3.20
C PRO A 227 -9.12 7.68 3.26
N VAL A 228 -9.28 6.99 2.12
CA VAL A 228 -9.83 5.61 2.10
C VAL A 228 -8.87 4.63 2.79
N ALA A 229 -7.56 4.75 2.52
CA ALA A 229 -6.56 3.93 3.22
C ALA A 229 -6.56 4.19 4.72
N ALA A 230 -6.65 5.46 5.15
CA ALA A 230 -6.73 5.84 6.55
C ALA A 230 -8.00 5.27 7.23
N ALA A 231 -9.15 5.35 6.57
CA ALA A 231 -10.40 4.80 7.06
C ALA A 231 -10.33 3.27 7.22
N LEU A 232 -9.79 2.54 6.22
CA LEU A 232 -9.66 1.08 6.27
C LEU A 232 -8.65 0.58 7.31
N LEU A 233 -7.69 1.41 7.69
CA LEU A 233 -6.74 1.13 8.77
C LEU A 233 -7.19 1.69 10.12
N SER A 234 -8.33 2.38 10.18
CA SER A 234 -8.89 2.94 11.42
C SER A 234 -9.49 1.85 12.31
N PRO A 235 -9.39 1.97 13.64
CA PRO A 235 -10.15 1.10 14.57
C PRO A 235 -11.66 1.15 14.37
N SER A 236 -12.20 2.25 13.85
CA SER A 236 -13.64 2.43 13.61
C SER A 236 -14.21 1.50 12.54
N THR A 237 -13.37 0.96 11.66
CA THR A 237 -13.74 0.01 10.59
C THR A 237 -13.39 -1.44 10.93
N ALA A 238 -13.26 -1.78 12.21
CA ALA A 238 -12.80 -3.09 12.68
C ALA A 238 -13.63 -4.28 12.14
N TRP A 239 -14.92 -4.06 11.83
CA TRP A 239 -15.81 -5.10 11.31
C TRP A 239 -15.69 -5.32 9.81
N ILE A 240 -14.95 -4.45 9.09
CA ILE A 240 -14.62 -4.65 7.68
C ILE A 240 -13.42 -5.61 7.63
N ASN A 241 -13.64 -6.84 7.16
CA ASN A 241 -12.60 -7.87 7.08
C ASN A 241 -12.76 -8.71 5.81
N ALA A 242 -11.66 -9.12 5.20
CA ALA A 242 -11.59 -9.90 3.96
C ALA A 242 -12.22 -9.20 2.74
N GLN A 243 -12.42 -7.88 2.79
CA GLN A 243 -13.09 -7.14 1.74
C GLN A 243 -12.11 -6.59 0.71
N ARG A 244 -12.57 -6.53 -0.53
CA ARG A 244 -11.98 -5.75 -1.61
C ARG A 244 -12.78 -4.45 -1.74
N VAL A 245 -12.19 -3.35 -1.33
CA VAL A 245 -12.79 -2.01 -1.45
C VAL A 245 -12.20 -1.33 -2.68
N GLU A 246 -13.03 -1.11 -3.69
CA GLU A 246 -12.64 -0.38 -4.89
C GLU A 246 -12.83 1.12 -4.68
N ALA A 247 -11.75 1.88 -4.91
CA ALA A 247 -11.75 3.34 -4.88
C ALA A 247 -11.33 3.84 -6.27
N SER A 248 -12.26 3.77 -7.22
CA SER A 248 -11.99 4.01 -8.65
C SER A 248 -12.81 5.16 -9.25
N GLY A 249 -13.64 5.84 -8.45
CA GLY A 249 -14.59 6.83 -8.98
C GLY A 249 -15.67 6.21 -9.87
N GLY A 250 -15.90 4.88 -9.75
CA GLY A 250 -16.84 4.15 -10.60
C GLY A 250 -16.25 3.85 -11.99
N MET A 251 -15.00 3.43 -12.07
CA MET A 251 -14.38 3.04 -13.33
C MET A 251 -14.99 1.73 -13.85
N PHE A 252 -15.46 1.75 -15.09
CA PHE A 252 -16.13 0.61 -15.75
C PHE A 252 -17.35 0.05 -14.98
N VAL A 253 -18.19 0.92 -14.45
CA VAL A 253 -19.53 0.59 -13.94
C VAL A 253 -20.60 0.85 -14.97
#